data_e7def29653e19f59ac8bcf896b89ef21
#
_entry.id   e7def29653e19f59ac8bcf896b89ef21
#
_cell.length_a   1.000
_cell.length_b   1.000
_cell.length_c   1.000
_cell.angle_alpha   90.00
_cell.angle_beta   90.00
_cell.angle_gamma   90.00
#
_symmetry.space_group_name_H-M   'P 1'
#
loop_
_entity.id
_entity.type
_entity.pdbx_description
1 polymer ?
#
loop_
_entity_poly.entity_id
_entity_poly.type
_entity_poly.pdbx_seq_one_letter_code
_entity_poly.pdbx_strand_id
1 'polypeptide(L)'
;EKAIHIIEPAKEYLRDDGSIGVLYDVRKVFDVSQTTARPCLPRRVDPHAALAALVARSPTRIEPVDDLGGVPAEYDHASGAIRVQRGLDEPQLLSALIVEAAHASMALGLDAYDRETHAAKADLAAGIAARRLGLECSGAVAAPAPPEASAREVRDALGEIGKAARDVSERMAPPERRRDRSEGR
;
A
#
# COMPACT_ATOMS: atom_id res chain seq x y z
N GLU A 1 -9.00 -32.92 4.47
CA GLU A 1 -8.69 -31.50 4.71
C GLU A 1 -8.94 -31.16 6.17
N LYS A 2 -7.99 -30.50 6.84
CA LYS A 2 -8.10 -30.11 8.24
C LYS A 2 -8.30 -28.58 8.31
N ALA A 3 -9.47 -28.17 8.77
CA ALA A 3 -9.78 -26.75 8.91
C ALA A 3 -8.95 -26.10 10.05
N ILE A 4 -8.46 -24.91 9.80
CA ILE A 4 -7.90 -24.00 10.81
C ILE A 4 -9.06 -23.09 11.25
N HIS A 5 -9.30 -23.00 12.54
CA HIS A 5 -10.32 -22.11 13.08
C HIS A 5 -9.67 -20.78 13.44
N ILE A 6 -10.13 -19.71 12.82
CA ILE A 6 -9.73 -18.34 13.15
C ILE A 6 -10.89 -17.60 13.80
N ILE A 7 -10.58 -16.73 14.72
CA ILE A 7 -11.55 -15.87 15.39
C ILE A 7 -11.50 -14.49 14.70
N GLU A 8 -12.63 -14.09 14.13
CA GLU A 8 -12.77 -12.79 13.48
C GLU A 8 -13.74 -11.88 14.25
N PRO A 9 -13.48 -10.59 14.38
CA PRO A 9 -14.46 -9.64 14.91
C PRO A 9 -15.64 -9.55 13.92
N ALA A 10 -16.85 -9.85 14.42
CA ALA A 10 -18.06 -9.91 13.60
C ALA A 10 -18.93 -8.67 13.74
N LYS A 11 -19.20 -8.24 14.98
CA LYS A 11 -20.12 -7.16 15.26
C LYS A 11 -19.74 -6.42 16.54
N GLU A 12 -19.76 -5.11 16.49
CA GLU A 12 -19.70 -4.28 17.69
C GLU A 12 -21.08 -4.13 18.34
N TYR A 13 -21.13 -4.10 19.66
CA TYR A 13 -22.36 -3.86 20.42
C TYR A 13 -22.07 -2.95 21.62
N LEU A 14 -23.07 -2.20 22.02
CA LEU A 14 -23.00 -1.37 23.21
C LEU A 14 -23.34 -2.22 24.43
N ARG A 15 -22.47 -2.20 25.45
CA ARG A 15 -22.73 -2.81 26.75
C ARG A 15 -23.59 -1.91 27.62
N ASP A 16 -24.17 -2.47 28.67
CA ASP A 16 -25.02 -1.73 29.60
C ASP A 16 -24.26 -0.61 30.35
N ASP A 17 -22.95 -0.75 30.49
CA ASP A 17 -22.05 0.25 31.08
C ASP A 17 -21.63 1.36 30.07
N GLY A 18 -22.14 1.35 28.85
CA GLY A 18 -21.81 2.30 27.78
C GLY A 18 -20.51 2.01 27.03
N SER A 19 -19.78 0.94 27.38
CA SER A 19 -18.58 0.52 26.65
C SER A 19 -18.93 -0.27 25.39
N ILE A 20 -18.04 -0.22 24.37
CA ILE A 20 -18.18 -1.00 23.15
C ILE A 20 -17.61 -2.41 23.36
N GLY A 21 -18.45 -3.41 23.19
CA GLY A 21 -18.05 -4.81 23.11
C GLY A 21 -17.92 -5.27 21.67
N VAL A 22 -17.15 -6.33 21.44
CA VAL A 22 -17.01 -6.96 20.12
C VAL A 22 -17.43 -8.40 20.23
N LEU A 23 -18.37 -8.81 19.39
CA LEU A 23 -18.70 -10.22 19.18
C LEU A 23 -17.70 -10.78 18.17
N TYR A 24 -17.28 -12.02 18.41
CA TYR A 24 -16.36 -12.73 17.54
C TYR A 24 -17.05 -13.95 16.95
N ASP A 25 -16.83 -14.17 15.66
CA ASP A 25 -17.22 -15.40 14.97
C ASP A 25 -16.03 -16.31 14.74
N VAL A 26 -16.30 -17.61 14.71
CA VAL A 26 -15.32 -18.63 14.36
C VAL A 26 -15.45 -18.96 12.88
N ARG A 27 -14.45 -18.58 12.08
CA ARG A 27 -14.39 -18.92 10.67
C ARG A 27 -13.45 -20.10 10.43
N LYS A 28 -13.89 -21.02 9.58
CA LYS A 28 -13.04 -22.12 9.11
C LYS A 28 -12.29 -21.67 7.87
N VAL A 29 -10.97 -21.74 7.92
CA VAL A 29 -10.07 -21.50 6.77
C VAL A 29 -9.25 -22.75 6.51
N PHE A 30 -8.77 -22.87 5.28
CA PHE A 30 -7.92 -23.98 4.86
C PHE A 30 -6.64 -23.44 4.30
N ASP A 31 -5.52 -24.10 4.59
CA ASP A 31 -4.26 -23.79 3.96
C ASP A 31 -4.33 -24.10 2.47
N VAL A 32 -3.74 -23.26 1.63
CA VAL A 32 -3.75 -23.45 0.17
C VAL A 32 -3.07 -24.77 -0.23
N SER A 33 -2.11 -25.25 0.56
CA SER A 33 -1.47 -26.54 0.35
C SER A 33 -2.42 -27.75 0.50
N GLN A 34 -3.55 -27.54 1.18
CA GLN A 34 -4.59 -28.58 1.34
C GLN A 34 -5.64 -28.54 0.22
N THR A 35 -5.47 -27.65 -0.76
CA THR A 35 -6.39 -27.53 -1.89
C THR A 35 -5.76 -28.05 -3.17
N THR A 36 -6.59 -28.42 -4.13
CA THR A 36 -6.16 -28.77 -5.50
C THR A 36 -5.98 -27.53 -6.38
N ALA A 37 -6.20 -26.34 -5.83
CA ALA A 37 -6.02 -25.09 -6.52
C ALA A 37 -4.52 -24.86 -6.82
N ARG A 38 -4.24 -24.31 -7.99
CA ARG A 38 -2.89 -23.87 -8.29
C ARG A 38 -2.52 -22.73 -7.34
N PRO A 39 -1.32 -22.74 -6.74
CA PRO A 39 -0.87 -21.62 -5.95
C PRO A 39 -1.03 -20.32 -6.75
N CYS A 40 -1.68 -19.34 -6.15
CA CYS A 40 -1.72 -18.00 -6.73
C CYS A 40 -0.31 -17.41 -6.56
N LEU A 41 0.52 -17.57 -7.57
CA LEU A 41 1.83 -16.94 -7.56
C LEU A 41 1.65 -15.41 -7.55
N PRO A 42 2.46 -14.68 -6.78
CA PRO A 42 2.42 -13.24 -6.81
C PRO A 42 2.61 -12.77 -8.26
N ARG A 43 1.78 -11.84 -8.69
CA ARG A 43 1.85 -11.27 -10.03
C ARG A 43 3.16 -10.49 -10.13
N ARG A 44 4.08 -10.96 -10.93
CA ARG A 44 5.29 -10.21 -11.26
C ARG A 44 4.95 -9.23 -12.37
N VAL A 45 5.15 -7.96 -12.09
CA VAL A 45 4.97 -6.87 -13.05
C VAL A 45 6.35 -6.44 -13.52
N ASP A 46 6.47 -6.14 -14.80
CA ASP A 46 7.68 -5.53 -15.36
C ASP A 46 7.91 -4.15 -14.73
N PRO A 47 9.10 -3.83 -14.20
CA PRO A 47 9.38 -2.55 -13.54
C PRO A 47 9.09 -1.33 -14.41
N HIS A 48 9.45 -1.38 -15.69
CA HIS A 48 9.17 -0.31 -16.64
C HIS A 48 7.66 -0.09 -16.82
N ALA A 49 6.90 -1.17 -16.97
CA ALA A 49 5.45 -1.09 -17.07
C ALA A 49 4.79 -0.57 -15.77
N ALA A 50 5.34 -0.95 -14.61
CA ALA A 50 4.88 -0.46 -13.32
C ALA A 50 5.15 1.04 -13.16
N LEU A 51 6.34 1.50 -13.53
CA LEU A 51 6.70 2.93 -13.52
C LEU A 51 5.79 3.73 -14.45
N ALA A 52 5.64 3.31 -15.70
CA ALA A 52 4.76 3.99 -16.66
C ALA A 52 3.31 4.06 -16.16
N ALA A 53 2.82 2.97 -15.56
CA ALA A 53 1.48 2.92 -14.98
C ALA A 53 1.34 3.84 -13.76
N LEU A 54 2.34 3.89 -12.88
CA LEU A 54 2.34 4.76 -11.70
C LEU A 54 2.37 6.24 -12.10
N VAL A 55 3.20 6.61 -13.08
CA VAL A 55 3.26 7.98 -13.60
C VAL A 55 1.93 8.39 -14.22
N ALA A 56 1.34 7.53 -15.06
CA ALA A 56 0.07 7.82 -15.74
C ALA A 56 -1.12 7.91 -14.77
N ARG A 57 -1.06 7.22 -13.62
CA ARG A 57 -2.14 7.15 -12.63
C ARG A 57 -1.71 7.71 -11.28
N SER A 58 -0.71 8.57 -11.25
CA SER A 58 -0.25 9.21 -10.02
C SER A 58 -1.40 9.84 -9.25
N PRO A 59 -1.44 9.77 -7.92
CA PRO A 59 -2.49 10.42 -7.11
C PRO A 59 -2.43 11.94 -7.22
N THR A 60 -1.30 12.48 -7.65
CA THR A 60 -1.04 13.90 -7.80
C THR A 60 -0.07 14.15 -8.96
N ARG A 61 0.11 15.40 -9.36
CA ARG A 61 1.06 15.75 -10.43
C ARG A 61 2.50 15.48 -10.00
N ILE A 62 3.31 15.11 -10.98
CA ILE A 62 4.74 14.87 -10.80
C ILE A 62 5.51 16.01 -11.48
N GLU A 63 6.40 16.65 -10.74
CA GLU A 63 7.17 17.81 -11.19
C GLU A 63 8.66 17.48 -11.17
N PRO A 64 9.35 17.41 -12.32
CA PRO A 64 10.78 17.22 -12.36
C PRO A 64 11.49 18.51 -11.97
N VAL A 65 12.43 18.43 -11.04
CA VAL A 65 13.25 19.54 -10.52
C VAL A 65 14.73 19.24 -10.67
N ASP A 66 15.57 20.27 -10.67
CA ASP A 66 17.00 20.09 -10.88
C ASP A 66 17.74 19.68 -9.60
N ASP A 67 17.27 20.11 -8.43
CA ASP A 67 17.87 19.78 -7.14
C ASP A 67 16.81 19.69 -6.04
N LEU A 68 16.89 18.62 -5.25
CA LEU A 68 16.07 18.37 -4.04
C LEU A 68 16.95 18.21 -2.78
N GLY A 69 18.17 18.77 -2.76
CA GLY A 69 19.06 18.66 -1.60
C GLY A 69 19.53 17.21 -1.32
N GLY A 70 19.65 16.38 -2.35
CA GLY A 70 20.10 15.00 -2.24
C GLY A 70 18.98 13.97 -2.00
N VAL A 71 17.72 14.39 -1.99
CA VAL A 71 16.57 13.48 -1.91
C VAL A 71 16.09 13.15 -3.33
N PRO A 72 15.82 11.89 -3.67
CA PRO A 72 15.44 11.51 -5.04
C PRO A 72 14.04 12.03 -5.43
N ALA A 73 13.10 12.07 -4.49
CA ALA A 73 11.77 12.62 -4.69
C ALA A 73 11.18 13.06 -3.34
N GLU A 74 10.18 13.94 -3.41
CA GLU A 74 9.47 14.45 -2.24
C GLU A 74 8.04 14.83 -2.58
N TYR A 75 7.07 14.30 -1.84
CA TYR A 75 5.70 14.79 -1.87
C TYR A 75 5.59 16.08 -1.05
N ASP A 76 5.22 17.16 -1.69
CA ASP A 76 4.93 18.44 -1.07
C ASP A 76 3.42 18.62 -0.90
N HIS A 77 2.96 18.56 0.35
CA HIS A 77 1.53 18.70 0.66
C HIS A 77 0.98 20.09 0.32
N ALA A 78 1.80 21.13 0.48
CA ALA A 78 1.36 22.52 0.23
C ALA A 78 1.06 22.78 -1.25
N SER A 79 1.87 22.25 -2.16
CA SER A 79 1.64 22.33 -3.61
C SER A 79 0.77 21.19 -4.15
N GLY A 80 0.59 20.12 -3.38
CA GLY A 80 -0.08 18.91 -3.80
C GLY A 80 0.64 18.22 -4.96
N ALA A 81 1.98 18.22 -4.97
CA ALA A 81 2.78 17.65 -6.05
C ALA A 81 3.88 16.73 -5.51
N ILE A 82 4.28 15.75 -6.33
CA ILE A 82 5.50 14.97 -6.11
C ILE A 82 6.62 15.62 -6.92
N ARG A 83 7.60 16.21 -6.24
CA ARG A 83 8.82 16.73 -6.87
C ARG A 83 9.83 15.62 -7.04
N VAL A 84 10.42 15.50 -8.21
CA VAL A 84 11.35 14.42 -8.55
C VAL A 84 12.64 15.02 -9.07
N GLN A 85 13.78 14.61 -8.52
CA GLN A 85 15.10 15.04 -9.00
C GLN A 85 15.36 14.49 -10.39
N ARG A 86 15.86 15.32 -11.30
CA ARG A 86 16.25 14.91 -12.64
C ARG A 86 17.51 14.06 -12.60
N GLY A 87 17.64 13.16 -13.58
CA GLY A 87 18.84 12.33 -13.76
C GLY A 87 18.85 11.04 -12.95
N LEU A 88 17.76 10.69 -12.28
CA LEU A 88 17.59 9.37 -11.66
C LEU A 88 17.52 8.28 -12.74
N ASP A 89 18.10 7.11 -12.48
CA ASP A 89 17.86 5.92 -13.27
C ASP A 89 16.44 5.36 -12.98
N GLU A 90 15.99 4.45 -13.84
CA GLU A 90 14.65 3.91 -13.74
C GLU A 90 14.35 3.19 -12.40
N PRO A 91 15.23 2.33 -11.86
CA PRO A 91 15.03 1.72 -10.55
C PRO A 91 14.95 2.73 -9.40
N GLN A 92 15.81 3.75 -9.42
CA GLN A 92 15.79 4.83 -8.42
C GLN A 92 14.51 5.63 -8.51
N LEU A 93 14.09 5.99 -9.72
CA LEU A 93 12.85 6.73 -9.96
C LEU A 93 11.62 5.93 -9.52
N LEU A 94 11.54 4.65 -9.86
CA LEU A 94 10.43 3.79 -9.45
C LEU A 94 10.36 3.67 -7.93
N SER A 95 11.48 3.37 -7.27
CA SER A 95 11.54 3.23 -5.82
C SER A 95 11.12 4.51 -5.11
N ALA A 96 11.63 5.66 -5.54
CA ALA A 96 11.28 6.96 -4.98
C ALA A 96 9.80 7.28 -5.18
N LEU A 97 9.27 7.10 -6.40
CA LEU A 97 7.87 7.39 -6.70
C LEU A 97 6.90 6.49 -5.93
N ILE A 98 7.24 5.24 -5.64
CA ILE A 98 6.38 4.35 -4.83
C ILE A 98 6.22 4.92 -3.42
N VAL A 99 7.30 5.41 -2.80
CA VAL A 99 7.27 6.01 -1.46
C VAL A 99 6.46 7.32 -1.47
N GLU A 100 6.72 8.19 -2.44
CA GLU A 100 6.04 9.49 -2.50
C GLU A 100 4.56 9.36 -2.88
N ALA A 101 4.20 8.36 -3.68
CA ALA A 101 2.80 8.03 -3.94
C ALA A 101 2.09 7.52 -2.68
N ALA A 102 2.80 6.80 -1.79
CA ALA A 102 2.23 6.38 -0.50
C ALA A 102 2.00 7.61 0.42
N HIS A 103 2.95 8.56 0.49
CA HIS A 103 2.76 9.83 1.18
C HIS A 103 1.55 10.60 0.63
N ALA A 104 1.47 10.76 -0.68
CA ALA A 104 0.36 11.46 -1.32
C ALA A 104 -0.99 10.76 -1.06
N SER A 105 -1.02 9.42 -1.07
CA SER A 105 -2.23 8.65 -0.77
C SER A 105 -2.67 8.81 0.68
N MET A 106 -1.74 8.87 1.64
CA MET A 106 -2.05 9.11 3.06
C MET A 106 -2.50 10.54 3.32
N ALA A 107 -1.95 11.51 2.59
CA ALA A 107 -2.29 12.92 2.73
C ALA A 107 -3.66 13.28 2.12
N LEU A 108 -4.23 12.40 1.31
CA LEU A 108 -5.45 12.67 0.56
C LEU A 108 -6.64 12.95 1.50
N GLY A 109 -7.20 14.16 1.37
CA GLY A 109 -8.35 14.60 2.17
C GLY A 109 -8.00 15.13 3.56
N LEU A 110 -6.71 15.31 3.86
CA LEU A 110 -6.24 15.95 5.08
C LEU A 110 -5.96 17.44 4.81
N ASP A 111 -6.40 18.31 5.72
CA ASP A 111 -6.09 19.74 5.67
C ASP A 111 -4.62 20.04 6.01
N ALA A 112 -4.03 19.19 6.85
CA ALA A 112 -2.61 19.23 7.23
C ALA A 112 -2.02 17.82 7.20
N TYR A 113 -0.81 17.70 6.68
CA TYR A 113 -0.08 16.45 6.59
C TYR A 113 1.34 16.66 7.07
N ASP A 114 1.72 15.92 8.09
CA ASP A 114 3.09 15.91 8.61
C ASP A 114 3.84 14.69 8.07
N ARG A 115 4.81 14.97 7.20
CA ARG A 115 5.63 13.95 6.53
C ARG A 115 6.43 13.10 7.50
N GLU A 116 7.01 13.70 8.53
CA GLU A 116 7.90 13.00 9.48
C GLU A 116 7.10 11.98 10.29
N THR A 117 5.94 12.39 10.79
CA THR A 117 5.04 11.49 11.53
C THR A 117 4.55 10.31 10.69
N HIS A 118 4.41 10.49 9.37
CA HIS A 118 3.90 9.45 8.48
C HIS A 118 5.00 8.67 7.74
N ALA A 119 6.28 9.05 7.87
CA ALA A 119 7.37 8.45 7.10
C ALA A 119 7.44 6.92 7.23
N ALA A 120 7.45 6.40 8.46
CA ALA A 120 7.49 4.96 8.70
C ALA A 120 6.28 4.21 8.11
N LYS A 121 5.10 4.82 8.17
CA LYS A 121 3.88 4.23 7.58
C LYS A 121 3.94 4.23 6.05
N ALA A 122 4.44 5.32 5.45
CA ALA A 122 4.58 5.44 4.01
C ALA A 122 5.61 4.44 3.45
N ASP A 123 6.75 4.27 4.12
CA ASP A 123 7.76 3.27 3.77
C ASP A 123 7.19 1.85 3.82
N LEU A 124 6.44 1.52 4.88
CA LEU A 124 5.78 0.22 4.99
C LEU A 124 4.75 0.01 3.88
N ALA A 125 3.93 1.01 3.59
CA ALA A 125 2.94 0.94 2.52
C ALA A 125 3.60 0.76 1.16
N ALA A 126 4.68 1.48 0.89
CA ALA A 126 5.49 1.37 -0.32
C ALA A 126 6.09 -0.03 -0.48
N GLY A 127 6.71 -0.55 0.59
CA GLY A 127 7.28 -1.89 0.61
C GLY A 127 6.23 -3.00 0.38
N ILE A 128 5.04 -2.88 0.97
CA ILE A 128 3.94 -3.82 0.75
C ILE A 128 3.45 -3.73 -0.69
N ALA A 129 3.25 -2.51 -1.22
CA ALA A 129 2.78 -2.30 -2.58
C ALA A 129 3.74 -2.89 -3.62
N ALA A 130 5.04 -2.65 -3.48
CA ALA A 130 6.08 -3.20 -4.34
C ALA A 130 6.11 -4.74 -4.31
N ARG A 131 6.15 -5.33 -3.11
CA ARG A 131 6.19 -6.80 -2.93
C ARG A 131 4.97 -7.51 -3.50
N ARG A 132 3.79 -6.91 -3.43
CA ARG A 132 2.56 -7.47 -4.05
C ARG A 132 2.68 -7.64 -5.55
N LEU A 133 3.53 -6.87 -6.19
CA LEU A 133 3.78 -6.89 -7.64
C LEU A 133 5.12 -7.54 -8.02
N GLY A 134 5.83 -8.11 -7.03
CA GLY A 134 7.14 -8.73 -7.23
C GLY A 134 8.25 -7.73 -7.58
N LEU A 135 8.08 -6.47 -7.17
CA LEU A 135 9.05 -5.39 -7.31
C LEU A 135 9.89 -5.25 -6.04
N GLU A 136 11.10 -4.77 -6.19
CA GLU A 136 11.95 -4.36 -5.08
C GLU A 136 11.73 -2.88 -4.77
N CYS A 137 11.72 -2.54 -3.50
CA CYS A 137 11.64 -1.17 -3.02
C CYS A 137 12.57 -1.02 -1.82
N SER A 138 13.33 0.05 -1.80
CA SER A 138 14.36 0.32 -0.79
C SER A 138 13.79 0.77 0.57
N GLY A 139 12.50 0.63 0.80
CA GLY A 139 11.86 1.01 2.06
C GLY A 139 12.41 0.24 3.26
N ALA A 140 12.76 0.94 4.31
CA ALA A 140 13.16 0.34 5.58
C ALA A 140 11.98 -0.41 6.21
N VAL A 141 12.27 -1.54 6.86
CA VAL A 141 11.27 -2.23 7.68
C VAL A 141 11.18 -1.47 9.00
N ALA A 142 10.23 -0.56 9.09
CA ALA A 142 9.95 0.19 10.31
C ALA A 142 8.78 -0.45 11.07
N ALA A 143 8.68 -0.15 12.37
CA ALA A 143 7.49 -0.52 13.13
C ALA A 143 6.31 0.39 12.73
N PRO A 144 5.09 -0.17 12.61
CA PRO A 144 3.91 0.60 12.17
C PRO A 144 3.46 1.64 13.21
N ALA A 145 3.88 1.50 14.44
CA ALA A 145 3.55 2.37 15.56
C ALA A 145 4.65 2.30 16.64
N PRO A 146 4.73 3.28 17.55
CA PRO A 146 5.66 3.25 18.67
C PRO A 146 5.45 2.01 19.56
N PRO A 147 6.50 1.54 20.28
CA PRO A 147 6.39 0.35 21.15
C PRO A 147 5.33 0.45 22.23
N GLU A 148 5.03 1.67 22.71
CA GLU A 148 4.03 1.99 23.73
C GLU A 148 2.61 2.16 23.18
N ALA A 149 2.42 2.04 21.87
CA ALA A 149 1.13 2.25 21.25
C ALA A 149 0.10 1.21 21.71
N SER A 150 -1.11 1.67 21.98
CA SER A 150 -2.24 0.80 22.27
C SER A 150 -2.62 -0.08 21.07
N ALA A 151 -3.30 -1.19 21.35
CA ALA A 151 -3.79 -2.09 20.31
C ALA A 151 -4.72 -1.40 19.30
N ARG A 152 -5.43 -0.34 19.71
CA ARG A 152 -6.26 0.47 18.81
C ARG A 152 -5.41 1.30 17.87
N GLU A 153 -4.42 2.02 18.39
CA GLU A 153 -3.50 2.83 17.57
C GLU A 153 -2.73 1.98 16.56
N VAL A 154 -2.27 0.79 16.97
CA VAL A 154 -1.63 -0.17 16.04
C VAL A 154 -2.59 -0.60 14.94
N ARG A 155 -3.85 -0.90 15.28
CA ARG A 155 -4.87 -1.31 14.29
C ARG A 155 -5.18 -0.19 13.31
N ASP A 156 -5.33 1.03 13.81
CA ASP A 156 -5.62 2.21 13.01
C ASP A 156 -4.44 2.48 12.04
N ALA A 157 -3.20 2.45 12.54
CA ALA A 157 -2.00 2.57 11.72
C ALA A 157 -1.90 1.49 10.64
N LEU A 158 -2.17 0.23 10.97
CA LEU A 158 -2.19 -0.87 10.00
C LEU A 158 -3.29 -0.68 8.95
N GLY A 159 -4.44 -0.11 9.34
CA GLY A 159 -5.52 0.24 8.42
C GLY A 159 -5.10 1.31 7.40
N GLU A 160 -4.45 2.37 7.85
CA GLU A 160 -3.91 3.43 7.00
C GLU A 160 -2.85 2.89 6.04
N ILE A 161 -1.88 2.11 6.55
CA ILE A 161 -0.83 1.47 5.75
C ILE A 161 -1.44 0.56 4.68
N GLY A 162 -2.41 -0.28 5.08
CA GLY A 162 -3.07 -1.20 4.17
C GLY A 162 -3.86 -0.51 3.06
N LYS A 163 -4.50 0.62 3.37
CA LYS A 163 -5.22 1.45 2.39
C LYS A 163 -4.26 2.08 1.39
N ALA A 164 -3.20 2.72 1.86
CA ALA A 164 -2.19 3.35 1.00
C ALA A 164 -1.47 2.30 0.13
N ALA A 165 -1.06 1.17 0.70
CA ALA A 165 -0.43 0.08 -0.04
C ALA A 165 -1.33 -0.49 -1.15
N ARG A 166 -2.62 -0.59 -0.91
CA ARG A 166 -3.60 -1.00 -1.92
C ARG A 166 -3.69 0.01 -3.05
N ASP A 167 -3.91 1.29 -2.71
CA ASP A 167 -4.02 2.37 -3.69
C ASP A 167 -2.78 2.43 -4.59
N VAL A 168 -1.58 2.42 -4.01
CA VAL A 168 -0.31 2.47 -4.78
C VAL A 168 -0.14 1.21 -5.64
N SER A 169 -0.42 0.01 -5.10
CA SER A 169 -0.30 -1.22 -5.88
C SER A 169 -1.29 -1.29 -7.06
N GLU A 170 -2.50 -0.77 -6.89
CA GLU A 170 -3.50 -0.68 -7.96
C GLU A 170 -3.07 0.31 -9.06
N ARG A 171 -2.40 1.39 -8.71
CA ARG A 171 -1.84 2.36 -9.68
C ARG A 171 -0.68 1.79 -10.49
N MET A 172 0.16 0.96 -9.88
CA MET A 172 1.27 0.28 -10.56
C MET A 172 0.82 -0.93 -11.39
N ALA A 173 -0.30 -1.55 -11.07
CA ALA A 173 -0.77 -2.72 -11.80
C ALA A 173 -1.13 -2.35 -13.24
N PRO A 174 -0.58 -2.99 -14.27
CA PRO A 174 -1.01 -2.74 -15.64
C PRO A 174 -2.50 -3.06 -15.78
N PRO A 175 -3.23 -2.33 -16.65
CA PRO A 175 -4.63 -2.60 -16.88
C PRO A 175 -4.81 -4.06 -17.29
N GLU A 176 -5.78 -4.75 -16.70
CA GLU A 176 -6.10 -6.10 -17.10
C GLU A 176 -6.48 -6.10 -18.58
N ARG A 177 -5.71 -6.82 -19.39
CA ARG A 177 -6.15 -7.12 -20.75
C ARG A 177 -7.47 -7.87 -20.63
N ARG A 178 -8.56 -7.24 -21.01
CA ARG A 178 -9.82 -7.96 -21.23
C ARG A 178 -9.48 -9.13 -22.14
N ARG A 179 -9.57 -10.34 -21.60
CA ARG A 179 -9.59 -11.54 -22.46
C ARG A 179 -10.85 -11.39 -23.31
N ASP A 180 -10.68 -11.02 -24.56
CA ASP A 180 -11.75 -11.10 -25.55
C ASP A 180 -12.29 -12.53 -25.50
N ARG A 181 -13.52 -12.66 -25.03
CA ARG A 181 -14.32 -13.89 -25.06
C ARG A 181 -14.92 -14.08 -26.47
N SER A 182 -14.12 -13.83 -27.50
CA SER A 182 -14.54 -14.03 -28.88
C SER A 182 -13.65 -15.04 -29.57
N GLU A 183 -13.62 -16.30 -29.07
CA GLU A 183 -13.30 -17.45 -29.91
C GLU A 183 -13.96 -18.67 -29.31
N GLY A 184 -15.18 -18.95 -29.77
CA GLY A 184 -15.97 -20.10 -29.36
C GLY A 184 -17.32 -20.13 -30.09
N ARG A 185 -17.25 -20.18 -31.42
CA ARG A 185 -18.36 -20.67 -32.22
C ARG A 185 -17.85 -21.67 -33.22
#